data_fdd0701ee28d29f180b8f8e79f63e8e2
#
_entry.id   fdd0701ee28d29f180b8f8e79f63e8e2
#
_cell.length_a   1.000
_cell.length_b   1.000
_cell.length_c   1.000
_cell.angle_alpha   90.00
_cell.angle_beta   90.00
_cell.angle_gamma   90.00
#
_symmetry.space_group_name_H-M   'P 1'
#
loop_
_entity.id
_entity.type
_entity.pdbx_description
1 polymer ?
#
loop_
_entity_poly.entity_id
_entity_poly.type
_entity_poly.pdbx_seq_one_letter_code
_entity_poly.pdbx_strand_id
1 'polypeptide(L)'
;PYRPPVWLRNGHVQSVWSTLFRSVALAAPQPEVLSTPDNDELHLDWYRQGSDKLAVLSHGLEGHSRRPYMLGMARALMAEGWDVLAWNFRSCGGVMNHQPRFYHSGATEDLHEVVARGLSEPYRNVVLSGFSMGGNLTLLYLAQQGERIDSRISGAVTYSVPVDLAGSADILALRSRRVYMKRFLRDLRVKMREKSERFPDLIDVSGFDRIRRFHEFDNRYTAPLHGFQSAEDYWAQCSALFRLKDIRVPALLVNAADDPFLSAGCYPDTRQQLGAHVQVEVPRWGGHVGFVEHARDGRYWSERRALGFVRQLAGQSI
;
A
#
# COMPACT_ATOMS: atom_id res chain seq x y z
N PRO A 1 -11.24 21.40 0.74
CA PRO A 1 -10.90 20.90 -0.59
C PRO A 1 -9.38 20.97 -0.83
N TYR A 2 -8.81 19.94 -1.45
CA TYR A 2 -7.41 19.90 -1.83
C TYR A 2 -7.10 20.89 -2.96
N ARG A 3 -6.04 21.70 -2.79
CA ARG A 3 -5.61 22.69 -3.80
C ARG A 3 -4.08 22.67 -3.91
N PRO A 4 -3.52 21.93 -4.86
CA PRO A 4 -2.08 21.96 -5.11
C PRO A 4 -1.62 23.29 -5.72
N PRO A 5 -0.35 23.62 -5.60
CA PRO A 5 0.27 24.69 -6.37
C PRO A 5 -0.06 24.57 -7.87
N VAL A 6 -0.21 25.70 -8.57
CA VAL A 6 -0.68 25.69 -9.97
C VAL A 6 0.20 24.82 -10.87
N TRP A 7 1.51 24.87 -10.71
CA TRP A 7 2.47 24.10 -11.49
C TRP A 7 2.51 22.60 -11.15
N LEU A 8 1.87 22.18 -10.05
CA LEU A 8 1.66 20.77 -9.66
C LEU A 8 0.26 20.24 -10.04
N ARG A 9 -0.54 20.98 -10.81
CA ARG A 9 -1.86 20.53 -11.28
C ARG A 9 -1.74 19.58 -12.47
N ASN A 10 -0.91 18.54 -12.30
CA ASN A 10 -0.69 17.47 -13.26
C ASN A 10 -0.31 16.19 -12.52
N GLY A 11 -1.05 15.11 -12.74
CA GLY A 11 -0.88 13.86 -12.04
C GLY A 11 0.51 13.24 -12.20
N HIS A 12 1.10 13.32 -13.40
CA HIS A 12 2.48 12.83 -13.61
C HIS A 12 3.51 13.64 -12.84
N VAL A 13 3.38 14.97 -12.85
CA VAL A 13 4.30 15.85 -12.13
C VAL A 13 4.22 15.58 -10.62
N GLN A 14 3.01 15.48 -10.06
CA GLN A 14 2.84 15.19 -8.64
C GLN A 14 3.42 13.82 -8.24
N SER A 15 3.20 12.79 -9.07
CA SER A 15 3.72 11.44 -8.81
C SER A 15 5.24 11.39 -8.76
N VAL A 16 5.90 12.16 -9.64
CA VAL A 16 7.37 12.21 -9.71
C VAL A 16 7.95 13.15 -8.65
N TRP A 17 7.29 14.30 -8.42
CA TRP A 17 7.77 15.33 -7.49
C TRP A 17 7.96 14.79 -6.06
N SER A 18 6.94 14.13 -5.52
CA SER A 18 7.00 13.58 -4.16
C SER A 18 8.12 12.54 -3.98
N THR A 19 8.44 11.82 -5.06
CA THR A 19 9.51 10.81 -5.04
C THR A 19 10.91 11.43 -5.10
N LEU A 20 11.09 12.50 -5.87
CA LEU A 20 12.42 13.08 -6.15
C LEU A 20 12.81 14.19 -5.19
N PHE A 21 11.85 14.97 -4.73
CA PHE A 21 12.13 16.23 -4.02
C PHE A 21 11.66 16.25 -2.57
N ARG A 22 10.93 15.24 -2.12
CA ARG A 22 10.49 15.18 -0.74
C ARG A 22 11.53 14.53 0.15
N SER A 23 11.93 15.25 1.18
CA SER A 23 12.68 14.72 2.32
C SER A 23 11.85 14.87 3.59
N VAL A 24 11.85 13.87 4.45
CA VAL A 24 11.13 13.90 5.73
C VAL A 24 12.10 13.44 6.80
N ALA A 25 12.40 14.36 7.73
CA ALA A 25 13.15 14.01 8.92
C ALA A 25 12.21 13.33 9.94
N LEU A 26 12.61 12.18 10.40
CA LEU A 26 11.99 11.44 11.50
C LEU A 26 13.09 10.71 12.28
N ALA A 27 12.91 10.48 13.56
CA ALA A 27 13.84 9.70 14.36
C ALA A 27 14.04 8.31 13.76
N ALA A 28 15.20 7.71 13.98
CA ALA A 28 15.44 6.33 13.53
C ALA A 28 14.42 5.39 14.18
N PRO A 29 13.84 4.46 13.43
CA PRO A 29 12.92 3.47 13.99
C PRO A 29 13.66 2.44 14.83
N GLN A 30 12.93 1.76 15.69
CA GLN A 30 13.36 0.53 16.33
C GLN A 30 13.04 -0.63 15.38
N PRO A 31 14.07 -1.30 14.79
CA PRO A 31 13.83 -2.40 13.88
C PRO A 31 13.42 -3.66 14.64
N GLU A 32 12.53 -4.44 14.02
CA GLU A 32 12.16 -5.77 14.50
C GLU A 32 12.06 -6.72 13.31
N VAL A 33 12.46 -7.97 13.50
CA VAL A 33 12.24 -9.06 12.54
C VAL A 33 11.13 -9.96 13.09
N LEU A 34 10.05 -10.08 12.31
CA LEU A 34 8.90 -10.91 12.64
C LEU A 34 8.97 -12.20 11.82
N SER A 35 9.08 -13.35 12.49
CA SER A 35 9.01 -14.65 11.85
C SER A 35 7.58 -14.95 11.40
N THR A 36 7.44 -15.54 10.23
CA THR A 36 6.14 -15.93 9.66
C THR A 36 5.92 -17.45 9.76
N PRO A 37 4.67 -17.94 9.76
CA PRO A 37 4.37 -19.37 9.89
C PRO A 37 4.99 -20.27 8.81
N ASP A 38 5.37 -19.73 7.67
CA ASP A 38 6.01 -20.44 6.57
C ASP A 38 7.55 -20.41 6.63
N ASN A 39 8.13 -20.14 7.80
CA ASN A 39 9.58 -20.02 8.03
C ASN A 39 10.26 -18.94 7.18
N ASP A 40 9.60 -17.82 7.04
CA ASP A 40 10.13 -16.61 6.42
C ASP A 40 10.13 -15.47 7.42
N GLU A 41 10.44 -14.25 7.00
CA GLU A 41 10.53 -13.09 7.87
C GLU A 41 9.98 -11.82 7.24
N LEU A 42 9.44 -10.95 8.10
CA LEU A 42 9.01 -9.59 7.76
C LEU A 42 9.81 -8.58 8.58
N HIS A 43 10.27 -7.52 7.94
CA HIS A 43 11.04 -6.47 8.58
C HIS A 43 10.15 -5.31 8.96
N LEU A 44 10.11 -4.99 10.25
CA LEU A 44 9.26 -3.97 10.87
C LEU A 44 10.12 -2.79 11.33
N ASP A 45 9.61 -1.59 11.14
CA ASP A 45 10.17 -0.35 11.65
C ASP A 45 9.16 0.29 12.62
N TRP A 46 9.47 0.25 13.92
CA TRP A 46 8.66 0.83 14.96
C TRP A 46 9.07 2.26 15.29
N TYR A 47 8.09 3.15 15.39
CA TYR A 47 8.24 4.49 15.93
C TYR A 47 7.37 4.60 17.17
N ARG A 48 7.95 4.44 18.35
CA ARG A 48 7.26 4.40 19.64
C ARG A 48 7.51 5.66 20.45
N GLN A 49 6.46 6.15 21.08
CA GLN A 49 6.49 7.26 22.04
C GLN A 49 5.68 6.96 23.31
N GLY A 50 5.23 5.70 23.48
CA GLY A 50 4.47 5.25 24.64
C GLY A 50 2.98 5.52 24.55
N SER A 51 2.42 5.48 23.34
CA SER A 51 0.99 5.67 23.10
C SER A 51 0.19 4.38 23.36
N ASP A 52 -1.10 4.52 23.67
CA ASP A 52 -2.08 3.45 23.65
C ASP A 52 -2.77 3.30 22.28
N LYS A 53 -2.32 4.05 21.26
CA LYS A 53 -2.82 4.08 19.89
C LYS A 53 -1.72 3.67 18.92
N LEU A 54 -2.05 2.79 17.97
CA LEU A 54 -1.13 2.29 16.95
C LEU A 54 -1.64 2.57 15.54
N ALA A 55 -0.76 3.03 14.65
CA ALA A 55 -1.00 3.07 13.22
C ALA A 55 -0.10 2.07 12.50
N VAL A 56 -0.67 1.14 11.73
CA VAL A 56 0.06 0.19 10.88
C VAL A 56 0.10 0.72 9.47
N LEU A 57 1.31 0.89 8.90
CA LEU A 57 1.52 1.51 7.59
C LEU A 57 2.04 0.51 6.57
N SER A 58 1.34 0.36 5.43
CA SER A 58 1.68 -0.51 4.30
C SER A 58 2.10 0.30 3.08
N HIS A 59 3.32 0.07 2.58
CA HIS A 59 3.87 0.80 1.43
C HIS A 59 3.34 0.31 0.06
N GLY A 60 3.69 1.00 -1.02
CA GLY A 60 3.34 0.62 -2.40
C GLY A 60 4.36 -0.32 -3.05
N LEU A 61 4.06 -0.72 -4.29
CA LEU A 61 4.89 -1.59 -5.13
C LEU A 61 6.33 -1.10 -5.19
N GLU A 62 7.30 -2.00 -4.94
CA GLU A 62 8.75 -1.71 -4.90
C GLU A 62 9.11 -0.54 -3.96
N GLY A 63 8.27 -0.32 -2.95
CA GLY A 63 8.52 0.63 -1.87
C GLY A 63 9.27 0.00 -0.70
N HIS A 64 9.29 0.72 0.40
CA HIS A 64 9.76 0.27 1.71
C HIS A 64 9.25 1.23 2.80
N SER A 65 9.31 0.82 4.07
CA SER A 65 8.88 1.58 5.25
C SER A 65 9.42 3.01 5.36
N ARG A 66 10.59 3.27 4.77
CA ARG A 66 11.29 4.57 4.85
C ARG A 66 11.13 5.42 3.60
N ARG A 67 10.18 5.14 2.71
CA ARG A 67 9.87 6.06 1.60
C ARG A 67 9.32 7.39 2.14
N PRO A 68 9.57 8.52 1.45
CA PRO A 68 9.15 9.84 1.95
C PRO A 68 7.67 9.95 2.32
N TYR A 69 6.77 9.29 1.57
CA TYR A 69 5.35 9.29 1.89
C TYR A 69 5.01 8.47 3.15
N MET A 70 5.74 7.36 3.39
CA MET A 70 5.63 6.56 4.61
C MET A 70 6.11 7.36 5.84
N LEU A 71 7.30 7.95 5.73
CA LEU A 71 7.87 8.78 6.79
C LEU A 71 7.00 10.02 7.08
N GLY A 72 6.42 10.62 6.04
CA GLY A 72 5.52 11.76 6.19
C GLY A 72 4.25 11.38 6.96
N MET A 73 3.62 10.26 6.62
CA MET A 73 2.46 9.75 7.33
C MET A 73 2.81 9.35 8.76
N ALA A 74 3.93 8.66 8.97
CA ALA A 74 4.42 8.29 10.30
C ALA A 74 4.63 9.54 11.16
N ARG A 75 5.36 10.55 10.66
CA ARG A 75 5.59 11.82 11.36
C ARG A 75 4.28 12.52 11.72
N ALA A 76 3.32 12.55 10.80
CA ALA A 76 2.03 13.18 11.03
C ALA A 76 1.23 12.49 12.13
N LEU A 77 1.17 11.16 12.13
CA LEU A 77 0.47 10.36 13.13
C LEU A 77 1.15 10.43 14.49
N MET A 78 2.49 10.37 14.55
CA MET A 78 3.23 10.54 15.79
C MET A 78 2.97 11.91 16.42
N ALA A 79 2.89 12.97 15.62
CA ALA A 79 2.57 14.32 16.13
C ALA A 79 1.14 14.43 16.74
N GLU A 80 0.26 13.45 16.45
CA GLU A 80 -1.08 13.30 17.03
C GLU A 80 -1.11 12.26 18.17
N GLY A 81 0.04 11.85 18.64
CA GLY A 81 0.15 10.92 19.76
C GLY A 81 -0.10 9.47 19.41
N TRP A 82 0.19 9.03 18.19
CA TRP A 82 0.14 7.63 17.76
C TRP A 82 1.54 7.03 17.76
N ASP A 83 1.67 5.79 18.21
CA ASP A 83 2.79 4.96 17.82
C ASP A 83 2.59 4.48 16.39
N VAL A 84 3.68 4.18 15.68
CA VAL A 84 3.61 3.77 14.28
C VAL A 84 4.41 2.50 14.06
N LEU A 85 3.79 1.52 13.38
CA LEU A 85 4.41 0.32 12.87
C LEU A 85 4.40 0.37 11.34
N ALA A 86 5.53 0.67 10.73
CA ALA A 86 5.73 0.60 9.29
C ALA A 86 6.48 -0.70 8.96
N TRP A 87 5.99 -1.47 7.99
CA TRP A 87 6.56 -2.75 7.66
C TRP A 87 7.00 -2.84 6.21
N ASN A 88 7.89 -3.78 5.93
CA ASN A 88 8.41 -4.03 4.59
C ASN A 88 7.82 -5.35 4.08
N PHE A 89 7.27 -5.32 2.86
CA PHE A 89 6.87 -6.53 2.16
C PHE A 89 8.06 -7.45 1.94
N ARG A 90 7.81 -8.74 1.80
CA ARG A 90 8.87 -9.74 1.51
C ARG A 90 9.76 -9.28 0.37
N SER A 91 11.06 -9.41 0.50
CA SER A 91 12.06 -8.91 -0.45
C SER A 91 12.05 -7.38 -0.64
N CYS A 92 11.50 -6.61 0.29
CA CYS A 92 11.56 -5.14 0.30
C CYS A 92 12.38 -4.64 1.50
N GLY A 93 12.73 -3.36 1.50
CA GLY A 93 13.51 -2.78 2.60
C GLY A 93 15.01 -3.14 2.58
N GLY A 94 15.51 -3.76 1.51
CA GLY A 94 16.93 -4.11 1.34
C GLY A 94 17.29 -5.52 1.81
N VAL A 95 16.31 -6.33 2.23
CA VAL A 95 16.50 -7.72 2.64
C VAL A 95 15.69 -8.64 1.75
N MET A 96 16.33 -9.66 1.19
CA MET A 96 15.67 -10.70 0.41
C MET A 96 15.12 -11.78 1.35
N ASN A 97 13.83 -12.05 1.27
CA ASN A 97 13.19 -13.09 2.07
C ASN A 97 13.68 -14.51 1.74
N HIS A 98 13.44 -15.45 2.64
CA HIS A 98 14.01 -16.81 2.55
C HIS A 98 13.25 -17.72 1.57
N GLN A 99 11.94 -17.53 1.39
CA GLN A 99 11.11 -18.38 0.54
C GLN A 99 11.23 -18.00 -0.96
N PRO A 100 10.93 -18.91 -1.91
CA PRO A 100 10.84 -18.60 -3.34
C PRO A 100 9.81 -17.52 -3.64
N ARG A 101 8.66 -17.56 -2.96
CA ARG A 101 7.64 -16.53 -3.06
C ARG A 101 8.14 -15.18 -2.57
N PHE A 102 7.59 -14.13 -3.12
CA PHE A 102 7.83 -12.74 -2.70
C PHE A 102 6.49 -12.11 -2.32
N TYR A 103 6.37 -10.80 -2.31
CA TYR A 103 5.12 -10.11 -2.04
C TYR A 103 4.20 -10.08 -3.27
N HIS A 104 2.89 -9.95 -3.04
CA HIS A 104 1.89 -9.64 -4.08
C HIS A 104 0.73 -8.82 -3.50
N SER A 105 -0.16 -8.31 -4.38
CA SER A 105 -1.22 -7.37 -3.98
C SER A 105 -2.30 -7.99 -3.08
N GLY A 106 -2.29 -9.30 -2.90
CA GLY A 106 -3.23 -10.03 -2.07
C GLY A 106 -2.60 -10.78 -0.89
N ALA A 107 -1.32 -10.51 -0.54
CA ALA A 107 -0.60 -11.16 0.58
C ALA A 107 -1.13 -10.71 1.94
N THR A 108 -2.44 -10.90 2.17
CA THR A 108 -3.14 -10.47 3.39
C THR A 108 -2.74 -11.27 4.62
N GLU A 109 -2.18 -12.46 4.44
CA GLU A 109 -1.58 -13.25 5.51
C GLU A 109 -0.37 -12.55 6.12
N ASP A 110 0.48 -11.91 5.31
CA ASP A 110 1.62 -11.15 5.83
C ASP A 110 1.16 -9.92 6.63
N LEU A 111 0.15 -9.20 6.13
CA LEU A 111 -0.45 -8.09 6.87
C LEU A 111 -1.14 -8.57 8.16
N HIS A 112 -1.73 -9.76 8.14
CA HIS A 112 -2.33 -10.36 9.34
C HIS A 112 -1.28 -10.55 10.44
N GLU A 113 -0.11 -11.12 10.11
CA GLU A 113 0.99 -11.31 11.06
C GLU A 113 1.47 -9.97 11.65
N VAL A 114 1.61 -8.94 10.80
CA VAL A 114 2.01 -7.60 11.24
C VAL A 114 0.95 -6.98 12.17
N VAL A 115 -0.32 -7.10 11.81
CA VAL A 115 -1.44 -6.58 12.65
C VAL A 115 -1.52 -7.37 13.96
N ALA A 116 -1.41 -8.70 13.92
CA ALA A 116 -1.40 -9.55 15.12
C ALA A 116 -0.24 -9.19 16.04
N ARG A 117 0.96 -8.94 15.47
CA ARG A 117 2.12 -8.45 16.25
C ARG A 117 1.82 -7.09 16.91
N GLY A 118 1.19 -6.18 16.20
CA GLY A 118 0.73 -4.90 16.77
C GLY A 118 -0.28 -5.10 17.90
N LEU A 119 -1.26 -5.97 17.69
CA LEU A 119 -2.31 -6.28 18.66
C LEU A 119 -1.83 -7.09 19.87
N SER A 120 -0.65 -7.72 19.82
CA SER A 120 -0.03 -8.38 20.99
C SER A 120 0.52 -7.37 22.02
N GLU A 121 0.69 -6.12 21.63
CA GLU A 121 1.01 -5.00 22.50
C GLU A 121 -0.28 -4.39 23.13
N PRO A 122 -0.18 -3.62 24.22
CA PRO A 122 -1.36 -3.11 24.93
C PRO A 122 -2.07 -1.92 24.26
N TYR A 123 -2.07 -1.85 22.93
CA TYR A 123 -2.78 -0.83 22.20
C TYR A 123 -4.30 -1.00 22.31
N ARG A 124 -5.00 0.10 22.54
CA ARG A 124 -6.47 0.15 22.65
C ARG A 124 -7.16 0.57 21.36
N ASN A 125 -6.44 1.29 20.51
CA ASN A 125 -6.95 1.80 19.25
C ASN A 125 -5.91 1.58 18.15
N VAL A 126 -6.30 0.89 17.07
CA VAL A 126 -5.43 0.57 15.93
C VAL A 126 -6.06 1.10 14.66
N VAL A 127 -5.30 1.83 13.85
CA VAL A 127 -5.70 2.24 12.50
C VAL A 127 -4.74 1.67 11.47
N LEU A 128 -5.27 1.31 10.30
CA LEU A 128 -4.45 0.85 9.18
C LEU A 128 -4.32 1.97 8.15
N SER A 129 -3.15 2.11 7.53
CA SER A 129 -2.99 3.03 6.40
C SER A 129 -2.17 2.39 5.31
N GLY A 130 -2.64 2.48 4.07
CA GLY A 130 -2.00 1.84 2.93
C GLY A 130 -1.87 2.77 1.73
N PHE A 131 -0.78 2.62 0.99
CA PHE A 131 -0.49 3.39 -0.21
C PHE A 131 -0.39 2.47 -1.42
N SER A 132 -1.08 2.82 -2.52
CA SER A 132 -1.01 2.06 -3.77
C SER A 132 -1.33 0.58 -3.53
N MET A 133 -0.44 -0.34 -3.87
CA MET A 133 -0.57 -1.77 -3.59
C MET A 133 -0.85 -2.07 -2.11
N GLY A 134 -0.18 -1.38 -1.18
CA GLY A 134 -0.44 -1.50 0.26
C GLY A 134 -1.83 -1.04 0.66
N GLY A 135 -2.43 -0.11 -0.08
CA GLY A 135 -3.82 0.29 0.08
C GLY A 135 -4.79 -0.82 -0.34
N ASN A 136 -4.55 -1.45 -1.51
CA ASN A 136 -5.33 -2.60 -1.95
C ASN A 136 -5.26 -3.75 -0.94
N LEU A 137 -4.04 -4.08 -0.50
CA LEU A 137 -3.80 -5.09 0.53
C LEU A 137 -4.55 -4.80 1.83
N THR A 138 -4.51 -3.55 2.30
CA THR A 138 -5.22 -3.12 3.51
C THR A 138 -6.73 -3.29 3.37
N LEU A 139 -7.33 -2.84 2.26
CA LEU A 139 -8.77 -2.96 2.03
C LEU A 139 -9.20 -4.42 1.86
N LEU A 140 -8.41 -5.23 1.14
CA LEU A 140 -8.67 -6.65 0.97
C LEU A 140 -8.59 -7.39 2.31
N TYR A 141 -7.59 -7.10 3.14
CA TYR A 141 -7.47 -7.65 4.50
C TYR A 141 -8.71 -7.34 5.34
N LEU A 142 -9.14 -6.08 5.39
CA LEU A 142 -10.34 -5.68 6.15
C LEU A 142 -11.59 -6.40 5.65
N ALA A 143 -11.73 -6.56 4.34
CA ALA A 143 -12.88 -7.27 3.73
C ALA A 143 -12.85 -8.77 4.06
N GLN A 144 -11.68 -9.41 4.07
CA GLN A 144 -11.53 -10.82 4.42
C GLN A 144 -11.75 -11.08 5.92
N GLN A 145 -11.38 -10.15 6.79
CA GLN A 145 -11.69 -10.23 8.20
C GLN A 145 -13.21 -10.06 8.45
N GLY A 146 -13.86 -9.14 7.75
CA GLY A 146 -15.30 -8.94 7.87
C GLY A 146 -15.74 -8.79 9.34
N GLU A 147 -16.69 -9.60 9.78
CA GLU A 147 -17.20 -9.60 11.16
C GLU A 147 -16.19 -10.10 12.21
N ARG A 148 -15.10 -10.73 11.78
CA ARG A 148 -14.06 -11.25 12.68
C ARG A 148 -12.96 -10.23 12.99
N ILE A 149 -13.07 -9.02 12.47
CA ILE A 149 -12.08 -7.97 12.69
C ILE A 149 -11.94 -7.68 14.21
N ASP A 150 -10.70 -7.55 14.70
CA ASP A 150 -10.46 -7.20 16.11
C ASP A 150 -11.08 -5.83 16.42
N SER A 151 -11.85 -5.75 17.49
CA SER A 151 -12.59 -4.54 17.87
C SER A 151 -11.72 -3.31 18.15
N ARG A 152 -10.44 -3.50 18.37
CA ARG A 152 -9.47 -2.40 18.51
C ARG A 152 -9.10 -1.76 17.18
N ILE A 153 -9.38 -2.41 16.03
CA ILE A 153 -9.16 -1.83 14.71
C ILE A 153 -10.33 -0.90 14.41
N SER A 154 -10.12 0.38 14.60
CA SER A 154 -11.14 1.42 14.47
C SER A 154 -11.39 1.85 13.02
N GLY A 155 -10.49 1.58 12.09
CA GLY A 155 -10.68 1.89 10.68
C GLY A 155 -9.39 1.94 9.87
N ALA A 156 -9.51 2.36 8.60
CA ALA A 156 -8.37 2.49 7.69
C ALA A 156 -8.47 3.71 6.78
N VAL A 157 -7.30 4.23 6.38
CA VAL A 157 -7.21 5.26 5.33
C VAL A 157 -6.20 4.86 4.27
N THR A 158 -6.61 4.90 3.00
CA THR A 158 -5.82 4.40 1.89
C THR A 158 -5.74 5.40 0.75
N TYR A 159 -4.60 5.45 0.06
CA TYR A 159 -4.30 6.45 -0.97
C TYR A 159 -3.82 5.82 -2.26
N SER A 160 -4.31 6.35 -3.40
CA SER A 160 -3.86 5.97 -4.76
C SER A 160 -3.95 4.46 -5.00
N VAL A 161 -5.08 3.88 -4.66
CA VAL A 161 -5.26 2.43 -4.54
C VAL A 161 -5.75 1.81 -5.84
N PRO A 162 -4.99 0.88 -6.45
CA PRO A 162 -5.44 0.10 -7.60
C PRO A 162 -6.41 -1.01 -7.13
N VAL A 163 -7.61 -0.65 -6.67
CA VAL A 163 -8.61 -1.64 -6.23
C VAL A 163 -9.07 -2.56 -7.35
N ASP A 164 -8.91 -2.14 -8.61
CA ASP A 164 -9.03 -2.94 -9.83
C ASP A 164 -7.63 -3.17 -10.39
N LEU A 165 -7.04 -4.35 -10.07
CA LEU A 165 -5.66 -4.67 -10.46
C LEU A 165 -5.53 -4.87 -11.97
N ALA A 166 -6.48 -5.57 -12.60
CA ALA A 166 -6.46 -5.83 -14.03
C ALA A 166 -6.50 -4.53 -14.83
N GLY A 167 -7.49 -3.68 -14.56
CA GLY A 167 -7.61 -2.40 -15.24
C GLY A 167 -6.40 -1.49 -14.99
N SER A 168 -5.81 -1.48 -13.79
CA SER A 168 -4.62 -0.70 -13.48
C SER A 168 -3.38 -1.24 -14.21
N ALA A 169 -3.24 -2.56 -14.36
CA ALA A 169 -2.19 -3.17 -15.15
C ALA A 169 -2.30 -2.78 -16.64
N ASP A 170 -3.51 -2.72 -17.18
CA ASP A 170 -3.78 -2.25 -18.56
C ASP A 170 -3.43 -0.77 -18.75
N ILE A 171 -3.79 0.10 -17.80
CA ILE A 171 -3.41 1.52 -17.83
C ILE A 171 -1.89 1.68 -17.83
N LEU A 172 -1.19 0.95 -16.99
CA LEU A 172 0.28 1.00 -16.93
C LEU A 172 0.95 0.40 -18.17
N ALA A 173 0.27 -0.47 -18.92
CA ALA A 173 0.76 -1.02 -20.19
C ALA A 173 0.69 -0.02 -21.36
N LEU A 174 -0.03 1.10 -21.23
CA LEU A 174 -0.13 2.14 -22.26
C LEU A 174 1.24 2.74 -22.56
N ARG A 175 1.47 3.10 -23.85
CA ARG A 175 2.73 3.71 -24.30
C ARG A 175 3.08 4.99 -23.51
N SER A 176 2.09 5.78 -23.11
CA SER A 176 2.25 6.98 -22.29
C SER A 176 2.74 6.71 -20.87
N ARG A 177 2.63 5.48 -20.38
CA ARG A 177 3.06 5.04 -19.03
C ARG A 177 4.37 4.22 -19.05
N ARG A 178 4.99 4.06 -20.22
CA ARG A 178 6.18 3.22 -20.44
C ARG A 178 7.33 3.50 -19.47
N VAL A 179 7.50 4.75 -19.03
CA VAL A 179 8.58 5.13 -18.11
C VAL A 179 8.36 4.46 -16.74
N TYR A 180 7.13 4.49 -16.24
CA TYR A 180 6.77 3.84 -14.97
C TYR A 180 6.91 2.32 -15.07
N MET A 181 6.35 1.72 -16.11
CA MET A 181 6.44 0.28 -16.35
C MET A 181 7.89 -0.20 -16.42
N LYS A 182 8.75 0.51 -17.16
CA LYS A 182 10.17 0.18 -17.24
C LYS A 182 10.88 0.23 -15.88
N ARG A 183 10.52 1.22 -15.04
CA ARG A 183 11.08 1.33 -13.69
C ARG A 183 10.68 0.13 -12.83
N PHE A 184 9.38 -0.20 -12.78
CA PHE A 184 8.89 -1.33 -12.02
C PHE A 184 9.51 -2.65 -12.48
N LEU A 185 9.52 -2.92 -13.78
CA LEU A 185 10.11 -4.15 -14.32
C LEU A 185 11.63 -4.23 -14.10
N ARG A 186 12.35 -3.10 -14.08
CA ARG A 186 13.75 -3.07 -13.72
C ARG A 186 13.97 -3.51 -12.27
N ASP A 187 13.19 -2.94 -11.35
CA ASP A 187 13.34 -3.20 -9.92
C ASP A 187 12.92 -4.65 -9.59
N LEU A 188 11.83 -5.15 -10.19
CA LEU A 188 11.41 -6.55 -10.12
C LEU A 188 12.44 -7.52 -10.73
N ARG A 189 13.11 -7.12 -11.83
CA ARG A 189 14.16 -7.93 -12.45
C ARG A 189 15.33 -8.18 -11.52
N VAL A 190 15.78 -7.15 -10.81
CA VAL A 190 16.88 -7.29 -9.83
C VAL A 190 16.47 -8.34 -8.79
N LYS A 191 15.27 -8.25 -8.27
CA LYS A 191 14.72 -9.17 -7.28
C LYS A 191 14.61 -10.62 -7.81
N MET A 192 14.10 -10.79 -9.03
CA MET A 192 13.97 -12.12 -9.63
C MET A 192 15.33 -12.76 -9.93
N ARG A 193 16.35 -11.98 -10.30
CA ARG A 193 17.71 -12.46 -10.46
C ARG A 193 18.30 -13.00 -9.16
N GLU A 194 18.21 -12.23 -8.09
CA GLU A 194 18.68 -12.65 -6.77
C GLU A 194 17.96 -13.92 -6.29
N LYS A 195 16.65 -14.00 -6.53
CA LYS A 195 15.86 -15.20 -6.21
C LYS A 195 16.25 -16.40 -7.09
N SER A 196 16.53 -16.20 -8.37
CA SER A 196 16.95 -17.29 -9.24
C SER A 196 18.30 -17.90 -8.86
N GLU A 197 19.21 -17.11 -8.26
CA GLU A 197 20.47 -17.61 -7.71
C GLU A 197 20.23 -18.54 -6.51
N ARG A 198 19.19 -18.25 -5.69
CA ARG A 198 18.83 -19.07 -4.53
C ARG A 198 17.93 -20.28 -4.88
N PHE A 199 17.12 -20.13 -5.94
CA PHE A 199 16.11 -21.11 -6.34
C PHE A 199 16.16 -21.37 -7.85
N PRO A 200 17.29 -21.87 -8.40
CA PRO A 200 17.48 -22.00 -9.85
C PRO A 200 16.50 -22.97 -10.53
N ASP A 201 16.02 -23.98 -9.80
CA ASP A 201 15.06 -24.95 -10.31
C ASP A 201 13.62 -24.43 -10.37
N LEU A 202 13.33 -23.32 -9.67
CA LEU A 202 11.98 -22.75 -9.56
C LEU A 202 11.84 -21.43 -10.31
N ILE A 203 12.93 -20.66 -10.45
CA ILE A 203 12.88 -19.29 -10.97
C ILE A 203 13.86 -19.17 -12.13
N ASP A 204 13.33 -19.25 -13.35
CA ASP A 204 14.08 -18.99 -14.57
C ASP A 204 13.96 -17.51 -14.97
N VAL A 205 15.08 -16.81 -15.06
CA VAL A 205 15.17 -15.41 -15.51
C VAL A 205 15.59 -15.26 -16.97
N SER A 206 15.77 -16.37 -17.71
CA SER A 206 16.07 -16.33 -19.13
C SER A 206 14.96 -15.58 -19.89
N GLY A 207 15.33 -14.70 -20.81
CA GLY A 207 14.34 -13.91 -21.56
C GLY A 207 13.53 -12.90 -20.75
N PHE A 208 13.89 -12.58 -19.51
CA PHE A 208 13.23 -11.51 -18.73
C PHE A 208 13.21 -10.18 -19.51
N ASP A 209 14.22 -9.91 -20.33
CA ASP A 209 14.31 -8.71 -21.17
C ASP A 209 13.19 -8.57 -22.20
N ARG A 210 12.40 -9.64 -22.44
CA ARG A 210 11.24 -9.63 -23.33
C ARG A 210 9.97 -9.17 -22.62
N ILE A 211 9.94 -9.20 -21.28
CA ILE A 211 8.82 -8.75 -20.46
C ILE A 211 8.64 -7.24 -20.60
N ARG A 212 7.43 -6.81 -20.94
CA ARG A 212 7.08 -5.40 -21.19
C ARG A 212 5.91 -4.91 -20.35
N ARG A 213 5.12 -5.82 -19.77
CA ARG A 213 3.87 -5.56 -19.05
C ARG A 213 3.78 -6.40 -17.79
N PHE A 214 2.98 -5.96 -16.83
CA PHE A 214 2.70 -6.77 -15.64
C PHE A 214 2.03 -8.09 -15.98
N HIS A 215 1.15 -8.16 -16.97
CA HIS A 215 0.55 -9.41 -17.42
C HIS A 215 1.60 -10.50 -17.71
N GLU A 216 2.65 -10.15 -18.43
CA GLU A 216 3.74 -11.09 -18.76
C GLU A 216 4.56 -11.46 -17.51
N PHE A 217 4.80 -10.50 -16.62
CA PHE A 217 5.50 -10.72 -15.37
C PHE A 217 4.68 -11.59 -14.41
N ASP A 218 3.40 -11.26 -14.23
CA ASP A 218 2.54 -11.95 -13.29
C ASP A 218 2.25 -13.40 -13.74
N ASN A 219 2.05 -13.65 -15.04
CA ASN A 219 1.93 -15.01 -15.56
C ASN A 219 3.19 -15.85 -15.36
N ARG A 220 4.36 -15.22 -15.45
CA ARG A 220 5.61 -15.95 -15.38
C ARG A 220 6.10 -16.17 -13.94
N TYR A 221 5.88 -15.21 -13.05
CA TYR A 221 6.43 -15.23 -11.70
C TYR A 221 5.38 -15.14 -10.60
N THR A 222 4.54 -14.10 -10.60
CA THR A 222 3.61 -13.89 -9.50
C THR A 222 2.62 -15.05 -9.38
N ALA A 223 1.97 -15.44 -10.47
CA ALA A 223 0.97 -16.50 -10.44
C ALA A 223 1.54 -17.85 -9.98
N PRO A 224 2.57 -18.42 -10.62
CA PRO A 224 3.07 -19.74 -10.24
C PRO A 224 3.72 -19.79 -8.85
N LEU A 225 4.42 -18.72 -8.43
CA LEU A 225 5.09 -18.68 -7.13
C LEU A 225 4.12 -18.52 -5.95
N HIS A 226 2.87 -18.12 -6.22
CA HIS A 226 1.84 -17.89 -5.18
C HIS A 226 0.59 -18.76 -5.36
N GLY A 227 0.63 -19.74 -6.29
CA GLY A 227 -0.44 -20.72 -6.46
C GLY A 227 -1.66 -20.24 -7.24
N PHE A 228 -1.56 -19.14 -7.99
CA PHE A 228 -2.57 -18.67 -8.92
C PHE A 228 -2.41 -19.37 -10.28
N GLN A 229 -3.52 -19.52 -11.01
CA GLN A 229 -3.51 -20.19 -12.33
C GLN A 229 -2.94 -19.27 -13.43
N SER A 230 -3.16 -17.97 -13.33
CA SER A 230 -2.72 -16.96 -14.29
C SER A 230 -2.67 -15.56 -13.66
N ALA A 231 -2.19 -14.57 -14.41
CA ALA A 231 -2.25 -13.17 -14.00
C ALA A 231 -3.70 -12.70 -13.77
N GLU A 232 -4.64 -13.12 -14.64
CA GLU A 232 -6.06 -12.79 -14.51
C GLU A 232 -6.67 -13.39 -13.25
N ASP A 233 -6.34 -14.64 -12.95
CA ASP A 233 -6.78 -15.31 -11.73
C ASP A 233 -6.24 -14.60 -10.49
N TYR A 234 -4.96 -14.27 -10.48
CA TYR A 234 -4.33 -13.45 -9.45
C TYR A 234 -5.06 -12.11 -9.25
N TRP A 235 -5.28 -11.36 -10.34
CA TRP A 235 -5.92 -10.05 -10.25
C TRP A 235 -7.37 -10.16 -9.80
N ALA A 236 -8.11 -11.17 -10.27
CA ALA A 236 -9.51 -11.39 -9.88
C ALA A 236 -9.62 -11.71 -8.38
N GLN A 237 -8.74 -12.55 -7.83
CA GLN A 237 -8.76 -12.92 -6.43
C GLN A 237 -8.24 -11.82 -5.51
N CYS A 238 -7.31 -10.98 -5.98
CA CYS A 238 -6.59 -10.00 -5.16
C CYS A 238 -7.07 -8.56 -5.34
N SER A 239 -8.01 -8.26 -6.25
CA SER A 239 -8.62 -6.93 -6.37
C SER A 239 -9.59 -6.66 -5.23
N ALA A 240 -9.31 -5.63 -4.43
CA ALA A 240 -10.18 -5.26 -3.32
C ALA A 240 -11.56 -4.78 -3.79
N LEU A 241 -11.69 -4.29 -5.03
CA LEU A 241 -12.93 -3.79 -5.63
C LEU A 241 -14.13 -4.72 -5.41
N PHE A 242 -13.91 -6.02 -5.59
CA PHE A 242 -14.99 -7.02 -5.49
C PHE A 242 -15.41 -7.37 -4.07
N ARG A 243 -14.64 -6.88 -3.08
CA ARG A 243 -14.81 -7.22 -1.67
C ARG A 243 -15.06 -5.99 -0.77
N LEU A 244 -15.04 -4.76 -1.30
CA LEU A 244 -15.20 -3.54 -0.50
C LEU A 244 -16.46 -3.55 0.37
N LYS A 245 -17.58 -4.09 -0.13
CA LYS A 245 -18.85 -4.24 0.59
C LYS A 245 -18.78 -5.13 1.84
N ASP A 246 -17.74 -5.96 1.93
CA ASP A 246 -17.54 -6.90 3.04
C ASP A 246 -16.79 -6.25 4.22
N ILE A 247 -16.26 -5.04 4.05
CA ILE A 247 -15.58 -4.27 5.11
C ILE A 247 -16.59 -3.88 6.20
N ARG A 248 -16.22 -4.03 7.47
CA ARG A 248 -17.08 -3.80 8.64
C ARG A 248 -16.60 -2.68 9.57
N VAL A 249 -15.49 -2.03 9.23
CA VAL A 249 -14.99 -0.86 9.95
C VAL A 249 -14.90 0.35 9.01
N PRO A 250 -14.98 1.59 9.50
CA PRO A 250 -14.84 2.77 8.67
C PRO A 250 -13.55 2.73 7.84
N ALA A 251 -13.66 2.86 6.52
CA ALA A 251 -12.52 2.88 5.61
C ALA A 251 -12.63 4.05 4.62
N LEU A 252 -11.56 4.84 4.51
CA LEU A 252 -11.46 5.93 3.57
C LEU A 252 -10.53 5.55 2.40
N LEU A 253 -11.09 5.51 1.20
CA LEU A 253 -10.36 5.30 -0.05
C LEU A 253 -10.20 6.65 -0.76
N VAL A 254 -8.97 7.10 -0.97
CA VAL A 254 -8.65 8.37 -1.62
C VAL A 254 -7.87 8.12 -2.92
N ASN A 255 -8.53 8.31 -4.06
CA ASN A 255 -7.93 8.17 -5.38
C ASN A 255 -8.08 9.49 -6.14
N ALA A 256 -6.97 10.12 -6.54
CA ALA A 256 -7.02 11.36 -7.32
C ALA A 256 -7.55 11.11 -8.73
N ALA A 257 -8.40 12.01 -9.25
CA ALA A 257 -8.96 11.87 -10.58
C ALA A 257 -7.89 11.95 -11.70
N ASP A 258 -6.71 12.53 -11.40
CA ASP A 258 -5.58 12.64 -12.30
C ASP A 258 -4.48 11.60 -12.04
N ASP A 259 -4.76 10.54 -11.27
CA ASP A 259 -3.79 9.48 -11.00
C ASP A 259 -3.45 8.71 -12.29
N PRO A 260 -2.18 8.73 -12.72
CA PRO A 260 -1.81 8.12 -14.00
C PRO A 260 -1.74 6.59 -14.01
N PHE A 261 -1.98 5.93 -12.87
CA PHE A 261 -1.87 4.47 -12.73
C PHE A 261 -3.21 3.77 -12.62
N LEU A 262 -4.27 4.51 -12.30
CA LEU A 262 -5.55 3.93 -11.95
C LEU A 262 -6.50 3.85 -13.15
N SER A 263 -7.21 2.74 -13.26
CA SER A 263 -8.32 2.55 -14.20
C SER A 263 -9.60 3.20 -13.69
N ALA A 264 -10.61 3.28 -14.56
CA ALA A 264 -11.95 3.72 -14.16
C ALA A 264 -12.55 2.83 -13.05
N GLY A 265 -12.22 1.52 -13.02
CA GLY A 265 -12.66 0.61 -11.98
C GLY A 265 -12.11 0.93 -10.58
N CYS A 266 -11.07 1.77 -10.50
CA CYS A 266 -10.52 2.22 -9.20
C CYS A 266 -11.30 3.37 -8.56
N TYR A 267 -12.44 3.77 -9.13
CA TYR A 267 -13.32 4.84 -8.64
C TYR A 267 -14.74 4.30 -8.41
N PRO A 268 -14.92 3.28 -7.52
CA PRO A 268 -16.25 2.76 -7.24
C PRO A 268 -17.12 3.85 -6.60
N ASP A 269 -18.37 3.97 -7.04
CA ASP A 269 -19.28 5.04 -6.63
C ASP A 269 -20.65 4.53 -6.14
N THR A 270 -20.96 3.25 -6.37
CA THR A 270 -22.24 2.67 -5.98
C THR A 270 -22.18 2.08 -4.59
N ARG A 271 -23.28 2.25 -3.83
CA ARG A 271 -23.43 1.64 -2.50
C ARG A 271 -23.35 0.10 -2.55
N GLN A 272 -23.75 -0.50 -3.66
CA GLN A 272 -23.66 -1.94 -3.86
C GLN A 272 -22.19 -2.42 -3.89
N GLN A 273 -21.29 -1.61 -4.45
CA GLN A 273 -19.85 -1.90 -4.48
C GLN A 273 -19.17 -1.59 -3.15
N LEU A 274 -19.51 -0.46 -2.53
CA LEU A 274 -18.81 0.09 -1.37
C LEU A 274 -19.30 -0.48 -0.03
N GLY A 275 -20.57 -0.90 0.05
CA GLY A 275 -21.19 -1.25 1.34
C GLY A 275 -21.43 -0.01 2.22
N ALA A 276 -21.54 -0.21 3.52
CA ALA A 276 -21.90 0.83 4.47
C ALA A 276 -20.69 1.58 5.08
N HIS A 277 -19.51 0.96 5.03
CA HIS A 277 -18.35 1.40 5.81
C HIS A 277 -17.25 2.06 4.97
N VAL A 278 -17.31 1.95 3.64
CA VAL A 278 -16.32 2.52 2.76
C VAL A 278 -16.76 3.86 2.22
N GLN A 279 -15.94 4.88 2.44
CA GLN A 279 -16.08 6.21 1.86
C GLN A 279 -15.02 6.41 0.79
N VAL A 280 -15.41 6.91 -0.39
CA VAL A 280 -14.48 7.24 -1.48
C VAL A 280 -14.38 8.75 -1.61
N GLU A 281 -13.16 9.24 -1.67
CA GLU A 281 -12.86 10.63 -2.00
C GLU A 281 -12.03 10.71 -3.29
N VAL A 282 -12.51 11.51 -4.24
CA VAL A 282 -11.86 11.68 -5.55
C VAL A 282 -11.47 13.15 -5.72
N PRO A 283 -10.35 13.60 -5.12
CA PRO A 283 -9.84 14.93 -5.36
C PRO A 283 -9.41 15.07 -6.83
N ARG A 284 -9.68 16.23 -7.42
CA ARG A 284 -9.37 16.52 -8.84
C ARG A 284 -7.89 16.29 -9.20
N TRP A 285 -7.01 16.57 -8.25
CA TRP A 285 -5.56 16.51 -8.39
C TRP A 285 -4.98 15.57 -7.32
N GLY A 286 -3.75 15.12 -7.50
CA GLY A 286 -3.07 14.28 -6.50
C GLY A 286 -2.00 13.40 -7.10
N GLY A 287 -2.15 13.02 -8.36
CA GLY A 287 -1.28 12.03 -9.00
C GLY A 287 -1.24 10.72 -8.22
N HIS A 288 -0.23 9.91 -8.45
CA HIS A 288 -0.03 8.67 -7.73
C HIS A 288 0.82 8.90 -6.47
N VAL A 289 0.19 8.85 -5.29
CA VAL A 289 0.84 9.08 -3.97
C VAL A 289 1.50 10.48 -3.86
N GLY A 290 1.09 11.44 -4.68
CA GLY A 290 1.66 12.79 -4.66
C GLY A 290 1.02 13.66 -3.58
N PHE A 291 -0.20 14.09 -3.80
CA PHE A 291 -0.99 14.95 -2.90
C PHE A 291 -0.21 16.12 -2.30
N VAL A 292 0.69 16.69 -3.12
CA VAL A 292 1.66 17.72 -2.70
C VAL A 292 0.94 19.01 -2.34
N GLU A 293 1.23 19.50 -1.16
CA GLU A 293 0.73 20.78 -0.68
C GLU A 293 1.85 21.56 0.01
N HIS A 294 1.88 22.86 -0.18
CA HIS A 294 2.79 23.74 0.56
C HIS A 294 2.10 24.21 1.84
N ALA A 295 2.23 23.41 2.89
CA ALA A 295 1.83 23.81 4.22
C ALA A 295 3.04 24.29 5.04
N ARG A 296 2.83 25.23 5.98
CA ARG A 296 3.90 25.77 6.84
C ARG A 296 4.54 24.69 7.72
N ASP A 297 3.80 23.64 8.05
CA ASP A 297 4.26 22.50 8.86
C ASP A 297 4.92 21.38 8.03
N GLY A 298 5.04 21.56 6.71
CA GLY A 298 5.63 20.60 5.77
C GLY A 298 4.82 19.31 5.57
N ARG A 299 3.56 19.29 6.03
CA ARG A 299 2.66 18.16 5.80
C ARG A 299 2.06 18.25 4.39
N TYR A 300 1.90 17.09 3.75
CA TYR A 300 1.13 16.98 2.52
C TYR A 300 -0.37 16.85 2.83
N TRP A 301 -1.21 17.13 1.82
CA TRP A 301 -2.66 17.05 2.00
C TRP A 301 -3.13 15.66 2.46
N SER A 302 -2.55 14.58 1.93
CA SER A 302 -2.85 13.21 2.34
C SER A 302 -2.66 12.98 3.84
N GLU A 303 -1.58 13.52 4.42
CA GLU A 303 -1.31 13.41 5.84
C GLU A 303 -2.35 14.16 6.67
N ARG A 304 -2.68 15.40 6.28
CA ARG A 304 -3.73 16.16 6.96
C ARG A 304 -5.12 15.51 6.84
N ARG A 305 -5.41 14.94 5.65
CA ARG A 305 -6.69 14.26 5.46
C ARG A 305 -6.78 12.98 6.29
N ALA A 306 -5.67 12.22 6.39
CA ALA A 306 -5.59 11.05 7.28
C ALA A 306 -5.85 11.45 8.73
N LEU A 307 -5.18 12.49 9.23
CA LEU A 307 -5.39 12.98 10.59
C LEU A 307 -6.84 13.41 10.84
N GLY A 308 -7.46 14.09 9.86
CA GLY A 308 -8.87 14.47 9.96
C GLY A 308 -9.79 13.25 10.07
N PHE A 309 -9.52 12.18 9.33
CA PHE A 309 -10.29 10.94 9.38
C PHE A 309 -10.07 10.20 10.71
N VAL A 310 -8.82 10.05 11.15
CA VAL A 310 -8.49 9.34 12.39
C VAL A 310 -9.08 10.05 13.61
N ARG A 311 -9.14 11.38 13.63
CA ARG A 311 -9.83 12.14 14.70
C ARG A 311 -11.34 11.90 14.70
N GLN A 312 -11.97 11.73 13.52
CA GLN A 312 -13.39 11.37 13.43
C GLN A 312 -13.65 9.98 14.01
N LEU A 313 -12.76 9.01 13.77
CA LEU A 313 -12.88 7.67 14.36
C LEU A 313 -12.84 7.75 15.90
N ALA A 314 -11.93 8.53 16.46
CA ALA A 314 -11.83 8.72 17.91
C ALA A 314 -13.06 9.40 18.53
N GLY A 315 -13.74 10.29 17.80
CA GLY A 315 -14.97 10.97 18.24
C GLY A 315 -16.24 10.11 18.15
N GLN A 316 -16.20 8.98 17.44
CA GLN A 316 -17.31 8.02 17.32
C GLN A 316 -17.24 6.91 18.39
N SER A 317 -16.19 6.88 19.20
CA SER A 317 -15.93 5.85 20.23
C SER A 317 -16.48 6.26 21.62
N ILE A 318 -17.62 7.01 21.67
CA ILE A 318 -18.34 7.36 22.91
C ILE A 318 -19.70 6.70 22.91
#